data_cd069b3fde8f91eea511829ea1e0f30e
#
_entry.id   cd069b3fde8f91eea511829ea1e0f30e
#
_cell.length_a   1.000
_cell.length_b   1.000
_cell.length_c   1.000
_cell.angle_alpha   90.00
_cell.angle_beta   90.00
_cell.angle_gamma   90.00
#
_symmetry.space_group_name_H-M   'P 1'
#
loop_
_entity.id
_entity.type
_entity.pdbx_description
1 polymer ?
#
loop_
_entity_poly.entity_id
_entity_poly.type
_entity_poly.pdbx_seq_one_letter_code
_entity_poly.pdbx_strand_id
1 'polypeptide(L)'
;MSEDNINNLSSAAEQPVEYNDDNIRHLSDMEHVRTRPGMYIGRLGDGSLPEDGIYVLLKEVLDNSIDEFKMHAGDRIEVDIEDNLRVAVRDYGRGIPQGKLVEAVSVLNTGGKYDSKAFKKSVGLNGVGVKAVNALSSHFEVKSFRDGKVRHLTFEKGILISDKTSKTQDENGTYIYFEPDNTLFKNYSFHGEIVEVMLRNYTYLNSGLTIMYNGRRIKSRNGLEDLLNDNMTNDGLYPIVHIVGEDIEIAFTHANQYGEEYHSFVNGQHTTQGGTHQSAFKEHIAKTIKEFFDKNYEYTDIRNGIVAAIAINVEEPVFESQTKIKLGSTQMAPDGESINKYVGDFLKREVDNYLHIHKEDCADILEQKIKENERERKAMAGVTKLARERAKKANLHNRKLRDCRIHYCDVKNERKEESSIFITEGDSASGSITKSRDVNTQAVFSLRGKPLNCFGLTKKVVYENEE
;
A
#
# COMPACT_ATOMS: atom_id res chain seq x y z
N MET A 1 -62.06 0.19 -36.16
CA MET A 1 -62.18 0.80 -34.83
C MET A 1 -61.00 0.25 -34.02
N SER A 2 -60.03 0.95 -33.61
CA SER A 2 -59.52 2.30 -33.80
C SER A 2 -58.03 2.26 -33.41
N GLU A 3 -57.19 2.62 -34.35
CA GLU A 3 -55.87 3.12 -34.08
C GLU A 3 -56.05 4.37 -33.19
N ASP A 4 -55.33 4.42 -32.06
CA ASP A 4 -55.01 5.64 -31.34
C ASP A 4 -54.62 5.24 -29.87
N ASN A 5 -53.31 5.04 -29.63
CA ASN A 5 -52.65 5.30 -28.35
C ASN A 5 -51.18 4.90 -28.39
N ILE A 6 -50.44 5.42 -29.36
CA ILE A 6 -48.97 5.43 -29.28
C ILE A 6 -48.59 6.87 -29.63
N ASN A 7 -48.54 7.74 -28.64
CA ASN A 7 -47.74 8.98 -28.64
C ASN A 7 -48.01 9.77 -27.36
N ASN A 8 -47.29 9.46 -26.32
CA ASN A 8 -46.99 10.41 -25.24
C ASN A 8 -45.83 9.89 -24.37
N LEU A 9 -44.69 9.67 -24.98
CA LEU A 9 -43.41 9.77 -24.32
C LEU A 9 -42.85 11.14 -24.72
N SER A 10 -43.35 12.18 -24.05
CA SER A 10 -42.72 13.48 -24.11
C SER A 10 -41.31 13.33 -23.49
N SER A 11 -40.31 13.33 -24.37
CA SER A 11 -38.93 13.63 -24.03
C SER A 11 -38.95 14.98 -23.29
N ALA A 12 -38.72 14.96 -21.98
CA ALA A 12 -38.28 16.14 -21.28
C ALA A 12 -36.91 16.49 -21.88
N ALA A 13 -36.88 17.36 -22.86
CA ALA A 13 -35.65 17.94 -23.34
C ALA A 13 -35.03 18.67 -22.15
N GLU A 14 -33.91 18.18 -21.66
CA GLU A 14 -33.06 18.87 -20.69
C GLU A 14 -32.77 20.23 -21.33
N GLN A 15 -33.27 21.32 -20.72
CA GLN A 15 -32.93 22.66 -21.15
C GLN A 15 -31.41 22.81 -21.04
N PRO A 16 -30.72 23.34 -22.05
CA PRO A 16 -29.30 23.58 -21.98
C PRO A 16 -29.04 24.48 -20.75
N VAL A 17 -28.22 24.00 -19.83
CA VAL A 17 -27.81 24.78 -18.66
C VAL A 17 -27.07 26.01 -19.19
N GLU A 18 -27.70 27.19 -19.11
CA GLU A 18 -27.03 28.42 -19.44
C GLU A 18 -25.86 28.64 -18.48
N TYR A 19 -24.65 28.69 -19.01
CA TYR A 19 -23.44 29.03 -18.26
C TYR A 19 -23.29 30.56 -18.28
N ASN A 20 -23.67 31.20 -17.19
CA ASN A 20 -23.65 32.66 -17.02
C ASN A 20 -22.95 33.03 -15.70
N ASP A 21 -22.84 34.35 -15.41
CA ASP A 21 -22.16 34.86 -14.22
C ASP A 21 -22.76 34.35 -12.91
N ASP A 22 -24.05 34.04 -12.86
CA ASP A 22 -24.74 33.50 -11.68
C ASP A 22 -24.31 32.07 -11.35
N ASN A 23 -23.71 31.33 -12.31
CA ASN A 23 -23.18 30.00 -12.10
C ASN A 23 -21.77 30.01 -11.48
N ILE A 24 -21.11 31.18 -11.43
CA ILE A 24 -19.78 31.33 -10.83
C ILE A 24 -19.95 31.80 -9.39
N ARG A 25 -19.68 30.91 -8.44
CA ARG A 25 -19.75 31.22 -7.01
C ARG A 25 -18.47 30.86 -6.28
N HIS A 26 -18.12 31.66 -5.30
CA HIS A 26 -17.05 31.33 -4.35
C HIS A 26 -17.59 30.43 -3.23
N LEU A 27 -16.87 29.37 -2.93
CA LEU A 27 -17.17 28.48 -1.80
C LEU A 27 -16.28 28.86 -0.62
N SER A 28 -16.81 28.82 0.60
CA SER A 28 -15.98 28.85 1.80
C SER A 28 -15.10 27.60 1.88
N ASP A 29 -14.03 27.66 2.69
CA ASP A 29 -13.09 26.54 2.89
C ASP A 29 -13.82 25.23 3.22
N MET A 30 -14.74 25.27 4.19
CA MET A 30 -15.49 24.09 4.63
C MET A 30 -16.45 23.58 3.56
N GLU A 31 -17.13 24.48 2.84
CA GLU A 31 -18.00 24.08 1.72
C GLU A 31 -17.22 23.47 0.57
N HIS A 32 -16.01 24.00 0.26
CA HIS A 32 -15.16 23.43 -0.77
C HIS A 32 -14.73 22.00 -0.41
N VAL A 33 -14.29 21.77 0.83
CA VAL A 33 -13.91 20.42 1.31
C VAL A 33 -15.09 19.46 1.17
N ARG A 34 -16.30 19.88 1.58
CA ARG A 34 -17.51 19.03 1.48
C ARG A 34 -17.96 18.79 0.05
N THR A 35 -17.75 19.76 -0.85
CA THR A 35 -18.12 19.64 -2.27
C THR A 35 -17.14 18.77 -3.05
N ARG A 36 -15.87 18.79 -2.68
CA ARG A 36 -14.77 18.07 -3.34
C ARG A 36 -13.92 17.23 -2.38
N PRO A 37 -14.53 16.33 -1.59
CA PRO A 37 -13.82 15.57 -0.56
C PRO A 37 -12.65 14.75 -1.11
N GLY A 38 -12.78 14.24 -2.35
CA GLY A 38 -11.74 13.45 -3.01
C GLY A 38 -10.40 14.17 -3.19
N MET A 39 -10.39 15.50 -3.22
CA MET A 39 -9.14 16.28 -3.28
C MET A 39 -8.36 16.23 -1.96
N TYR A 40 -9.02 15.98 -0.83
CA TYR A 40 -8.46 16.03 0.52
C TYR A 40 -8.20 14.66 1.12
N ILE A 41 -9.09 13.71 0.87
CA ILE A 41 -9.04 12.38 1.49
C ILE A 41 -9.02 11.23 0.47
N GLY A 42 -8.95 11.54 -0.82
CA GLY A 42 -9.00 10.52 -1.87
C GLY A 42 -10.39 9.88 -1.98
N ARG A 43 -10.44 8.56 -2.10
CA ARG A 43 -11.68 7.82 -2.23
C ARG A 43 -12.51 7.90 -0.94
N LEU A 44 -13.83 8.18 -1.05
CA LEU A 44 -14.71 8.15 0.12
C LEU A 44 -14.79 6.74 0.72
N GLY A 45 -15.28 5.79 -0.05
CA GLY A 45 -15.43 4.39 0.37
C GLY A 45 -16.44 4.16 1.50
N ASP A 46 -16.54 2.90 1.93
CA ASP A 46 -17.40 2.46 3.03
C ASP A 46 -16.61 1.89 4.22
N GLY A 47 -15.29 1.91 4.16
CA GLY A 47 -14.37 1.38 5.18
C GLY A 47 -13.93 -0.05 4.91
N SER A 48 -14.34 -0.68 3.82
CA SER A 48 -13.91 -2.05 3.48
C SER A 48 -12.45 -2.13 3.02
N LEU A 49 -11.85 -1.01 2.61
CA LEU A 49 -10.46 -0.94 2.15
C LEU A 49 -9.63 0.02 3.02
N PRO A 50 -8.35 -0.29 3.24
CA PRO A 50 -7.45 0.56 4.04
C PRO A 50 -7.24 1.98 3.48
N GLU A 51 -7.49 2.19 2.19
CA GLU A 51 -7.37 3.48 1.49
C GLU A 51 -8.65 4.31 1.53
N ASP A 52 -9.71 3.82 2.14
CA ASP A 52 -10.98 4.55 2.22
C ASP A 52 -10.86 5.78 3.12
N GLY A 53 -11.57 6.84 2.74
CA GLY A 53 -11.43 8.18 3.32
C GLY A 53 -11.64 8.24 4.82
N ILE A 54 -12.47 7.38 5.42
CA ILE A 54 -12.64 7.35 6.89
C ILE A 54 -11.33 7.05 7.61
N TYR A 55 -10.45 6.18 7.05
CA TYR A 55 -9.14 5.92 7.63
C TYR A 55 -8.16 7.08 7.39
N VAL A 56 -8.33 7.84 6.29
CA VAL A 56 -7.57 9.07 6.08
C VAL A 56 -7.94 10.11 7.15
N LEU A 57 -9.24 10.25 7.50
CA LEU A 57 -9.64 11.13 8.59
C LEU A 57 -8.99 10.72 9.93
N LEU A 58 -8.99 9.43 10.27
CA LEU A 58 -8.32 8.94 11.47
C LEU A 58 -6.81 9.22 11.44
N LYS A 59 -6.15 8.97 10.29
CA LYS A 59 -4.71 9.26 10.11
C LYS A 59 -4.38 10.72 10.36
N GLU A 60 -5.16 11.65 9.80
CA GLU A 60 -4.89 13.09 9.97
C GLU A 60 -4.97 13.55 11.43
N VAL A 61 -5.80 12.90 12.24
CA VAL A 61 -5.83 13.15 13.69
C VAL A 61 -4.63 12.53 14.38
N LEU A 62 -4.32 11.26 14.06
CA LEU A 62 -3.18 10.54 14.63
C LEU A 62 -1.84 11.22 14.29
N ASP A 63 -1.66 11.65 13.05
CA ASP A 63 -0.42 12.32 12.61
C ASP A 63 -0.11 13.57 13.45
N ASN A 64 -1.12 14.32 13.89
CA ASN A 64 -0.91 15.45 14.78
C ASN A 64 -0.47 15.01 16.18
N SER A 65 -1.02 13.93 16.70
CA SER A 65 -0.62 13.36 18.00
C SER A 65 0.79 12.74 17.93
N ILE A 66 1.16 12.11 16.82
CA ILE A 66 2.50 11.58 16.55
C ILE A 66 3.54 12.72 16.47
N ASP A 67 3.18 13.85 15.86
CA ASP A 67 4.08 15.00 15.81
C ASP A 67 4.40 15.55 17.22
N GLU A 68 3.45 15.54 18.14
CA GLU A 68 3.72 15.89 19.55
C GLU A 68 4.69 14.88 20.21
N PHE A 69 4.51 13.56 19.96
CA PHE A 69 5.44 12.55 20.44
C PHE A 69 6.87 12.78 19.89
N LYS A 70 7.00 13.06 18.58
CA LYS A 70 8.31 13.36 17.95
C LYS A 70 8.96 14.62 18.52
N MET A 71 8.16 15.54 19.04
CA MET A 71 8.63 16.73 19.77
C MET A 71 8.93 16.46 21.25
N HIS A 72 8.99 15.18 21.66
CA HIS A 72 9.18 14.73 23.04
C HIS A 72 8.12 15.28 24.01
N ALA A 73 6.91 15.51 23.53
CA ALA A 73 5.76 15.95 24.30
C ALA A 73 4.72 14.83 24.37
N GLY A 74 4.73 14.10 25.49
CA GLY A 74 3.88 12.93 25.69
C GLY A 74 4.42 11.66 25.03
N ASP A 75 4.01 10.51 25.55
CA ASP A 75 4.44 9.18 25.10
C ASP A 75 3.26 8.20 24.94
N ARG A 76 2.03 8.72 25.11
CA ARG A 76 0.80 7.95 25.07
C ARG A 76 -0.26 8.61 24.18
N ILE A 77 -0.94 7.82 23.38
CA ILE A 77 -2.11 8.21 22.59
C ILE A 77 -3.24 7.20 22.91
N GLU A 78 -4.42 7.68 23.17
CA GLU A 78 -5.62 6.85 23.35
C GLU A 78 -6.52 7.00 22.14
N VAL A 79 -6.99 5.87 21.61
CA VAL A 79 -7.85 5.79 20.44
C VAL A 79 -9.03 4.90 20.79
N ASP A 80 -10.21 5.46 20.81
CA ASP A 80 -11.44 4.73 21.04
C ASP A 80 -12.36 4.84 19.82
N ILE A 81 -12.88 3.72 19.37
CA ILE A 81 -13.85 3.65 18.28
C ILE A 81 -15.12 2.99 18.81
N GLU A 82 -16.18 3.79 18.88
CA GLU A 82 -17.48 3.37 19.36
C GLU A 82 -18.39 2.95 18.20
N ASP A 83 -19.08 1.82 18.35
CA ASP A 83 -20.03 1.26 17.37
C ASP A 83 -19.47 1.11 15.96
N ASN A 84 -18.14 1.13 15.80
CA ASN A 84 -17.44 1.20 14.51
C ASN A 84 -17.76 2.45 13.66
N LEU A 85 -18.25 3.50 14.26
CA LEU A 85 -18.73 4.71 13.57
C LEU A 85 -18.12 6.00 14.09
N ARG A 86 -17.77 6.06 15.38
CA ARG A 86 -17.33 7.27 16.07
C ARG A 86 -15.93 7.08 16.58
N VAL A 87 -15.12 8.09 16.43
CA VAL A 87 -13.70 8.04 16.80
C VAL A 87 -13.39 9.10 17.84
N ALA A 88 -12.71 8.70 18.91
CA ALA A 88 -12.08 9.58 19.86
C ALA A 88 -10.58 9.34 19.89
N VAL A 89 -9.78 10.41 19.83
CA VAL A 89 -8.33 10.36 19.95
C VAL A 89 -7.89 11.36 21.02
N ARG A 90 -7.09 10.92 21.98
CA ARG A 90 -6.52 11.74 23.04
C ARG A 90 -4.99 11.59 23.03
N ASP A 91 -4.27 12.68 22.84
CA ASP A 91 -2.83 12.77 23.12
C ASP A 91 -2.56 13.47 24.44
N TYR A 92 -1.34 13.31 24.93
CA TYR A 92 -0.83 13.94 26.14
C TYR A 92 0.35 14.86 25.84
N GLY A 93 0.27 15.51 24.66
CA GLY A 93 1.23 16.51 24.21
C GLY A 93 1.05 17.88 24.86
N ARG A 94 1.50 18.93 24.19
CA ARG A 94 1.45 20.30 24.71
C ARG A 94 0.06 20.94 24.64
N GLY A 95 -0.84 20.36 23.87
CA GLY A 95 -2.14 20.95 23.53
C GLY A 95 -2.04 22.08 22.51
N ILE A 96 -3.05 22.20 21.65
CA ILE A 96 -3.12 23.28 20.64
C ILE A 96 -3.24 24.63 21.35
N PRO A 97 -2.53 25.70 20.94
CA PRO A 97 -2.66 27.04 21.51
C PRO A 97 -4.12 27.50 21.53
N GLN A 98 -4.68 27.73 22.72
CA GLN A 98 -6.13 27.93 22.89
C GLN A 98 -6.64 29.19 22.16
N GLY A 99 -5.83 30.25 22.07
CA GLY A 99 -6.18 31.48 21.35
C GLY A 99 -6.38 31.30 19.84
N LYS A 100 -5.81 30.23 19.27
CA LYS A 100 -5.87 29.91 17.83
C LYS A 100 -6.58 28.60 17.53
N LEU A 101 -7.30 28.04 18.52
CA LEU A 101 -7.90 26.71 18.39
C LEU A 101 -8.97 26.66 17.27
N VAL A 102 -9.79 27.70 17.14
CA VAL A 102 -10.82 27.75 16.08
C VAL A 102 -10.15 27.73 14.71
N GLU A 103 -9.21 28.65 14.46
CA GLU A 103 -8.53 28.73 13.17
C GLU A 103 -7.74 27.44 12.87
N ALA A 104 -7.11 26.84 13.88
CA ALA A 104 -6.34 25.61 13.75
C ALA A 104 -7.18 24.44 13.23
N VAL A 105 -8.48 24.39 13.50
CA VAL A 105 -9.35 23.27 13.12
C VAL A 105 -10.41 23.60 12.06
N SER A 106 -10.54 24.88 11.65
CA SER A 106 -11.60 25.31 10.72
C SER A 106 -11.16 26.20 9.57
N VAL A 107 -9.91 26.71 9.55
CA VAL A 107 -9.42 27.57 8.47
C VAL A 107 -8.31 26.85 7.71
N LEU A 108 -8.48 26.63 6.40
CA LEU A 108 -7.46 25.99 5.56
C LEU A 108 -6.16 26.81 5.55
N ASN A 109 -5.06 26.13 5.27
CA ASN A 109 -3.74 26.75 5.21
C ASN A 109 -3.33 27.47 6.52
N THR A 110 -3.86 27.04 7.66
CA THR A 110 -3.50 27.51 9.00
C THR A 110 -2.81 26.40 9.77
N GLY A 111 -1.63 26.64 10.29
CA GLY A 111 -0.87 25.65 11.06
C GLY A 111 0.39 26.24 11.67
N GLY A 112 0.87 25.67 12.76
CA GLY A 112 2.13 26.06 13.42
C GLY A 112 3.38 25.42 12.83
N LYS A 113 3.24 24.67 11.72
CA LYS A 113 4.31 23.87 11.13
C LYS A 113 5.07 24.56 9.99
N TYR A 114 4.54 25.66 9.44
CA TYR A 114 5.11 26.36 8.27
C TYR A 114 6.51 26.92 8.49
N ASP A 115 6.77 27.52 9.65
CA ASP A 115 8.03 28.24 9.92
C ASP A 115 8.96 27.52 10.89
N SER A 116 8.59 26.32 11.36
CA SER A 116 9.34 25.63 12.39
C SER A 116 10.29 24.59 11.79
N LYS A 117 11.59 24.77 11.99
CA LYS A 117 12.63 23.77 11.65
C LYS A 117 12.35 22.40 12.27
N ALA A 118 11.65 22.35 13.41
CA ALA A 118 11.31 21.13 14.14
C ALA A 118 10.29 20.25 13.42
N PHE A 119 9.47 20.81 12.52
CA PHE A 119 8.44 20.07 11.79
C PHE A 119 8.76 19.80 10.32
N LYS A 120 9.96 20.12 9.85
CA LYS A 120 10.35 19.93 8.43
C LYS A 120 10.18 18.50 7.93
N LYS A 121 10.28 17.51 8.83
CA LYS A 121 10.09 16.07 8.56
C LYS A 121 8.71 15.56 8.96
N SER A 122 7.74 16.46 9.22
CA SER A 122 6.33 16.10 9.43
C SER A 122 5.64 15.87 8.09
N VAL A 123 4.57 15.08 8.09
CA VAL A 123 3.74 14.82 6.90
C VAL A 123 2.61 15.84 6.77
N GLY A 124 2.17 16.41 7.87
CA GLY A 124 1.03 17.34 7.94
C GLY A 124 1.39 18.80 7.60
N LEU A 125 2.23 19.04 6.59
CA LEU A 125 2.74 20.39 6.24
C LEU A 125 1.69 21.30 5.61
N ASN A 126 0.69 20.74 4.93
CA ASN A 126 -0.27 21.51 4.13
C ASN A 126 -1.34 22.24 4.97
N GLY A 127 -1.41 22.00 6.29
CA GLY A 127 -2.37 22.66 7.19
C GLY A 127 -3.84 22.40 6.83
N VAL A 128 -4.17 21.26 6.21
CA VAL A 128 -5.52 20.92 5.74
C VAL A 128 -6.17 19.73 6.47
N GLY A 129 -5.38 18.83 7.03
CA GLY A 129 -5.83 17.53 7.52
C GLY A 129 -6.99 17.58 8.51
N VAL A 130 -6.76 18.13 9.71
CA VAL A 130 -7.82 18.20 10.75
C VAL A 130 -9.03 19.04 10.31
N LYS A 131 -8.85 20.00 9.38
CA LYS A 131 -9.94 20.78 8.80
C LYS A 131 -10.84 19.92 7.91
N ALA A 132 -10.22 19.00 7.16
CA ALA A 132 -10.97 18.02 6.39
C ALA A 132 -11.77 17.09 7.32
N VAL A 133 -11.18 16.64 8.44
CA VAL A 133 -11.92 15.87 9.46
C VAL A 133 -13.13 16.63 9.96
N ASN A 134 -12.96 17.90 10.36
CA ASN A 134 -14.05 18.76 10.83
C ASN A 134 -15.13 18.95 9.76
N ALA A 135 -14.75 19.34 8.55
CA ALA A 135 -15.68 19.60 7.44
C ALA A 135 -16.49 18.36 7.02
N LEU A 136 -15.87 17.16 7.05
CA LEU A 136 -16.45 15.90 6.57
C LEU A 136 -17.16 15.10 7.68
N SER A 137 -17.24 15.65 8.89
CA SER A 137 -17.93 15.02 10.02
C SER A 137 -19.32 15.63 10.24
N SER A 138 -20.30 14.82 10.57
CA SER A 138 -21.61 15.26 11.07
C SER A 138 -21.47 15.94 12.42
N HIS A 139 -20.56 15.42 13.25
CA HIS A 139 -20.21 15.96 14.55
C HIS A 139 -18.71 15.91 14.76
N PHE A 140 -18.11 17.02 15.22
CA PHE A 140 -16.70 17.14 15.51
C PHE A 140 -16.50 17.93 16.81
N GLU A 141 -15.71 17.39 17.72
CA GLU A 141 -15.30 18.07 18.95
C GLU A 141 -13.79 18.15 19.03
N VAL A 142 -13.28 19.27 19.54
CA VAL A 142 -11.89 19.40 19.93
C VAL A 142 -11.79 20.01 21.32
N LYS A 143 -11.00 19.39 22.19
CA LYS A 143 -10.63 19.93 23.52
C LYS A 143 -9.13 20.11 23.56
N SER A 144 -8.67 21.32 23.81
CA SER A 144 -7.26 21.61 24.08
C SER A 144 -7.05 21.85 25.56
N PHE A 145 -6.30 20.97 26.19
CA PHE A 145 -5.90 21.01 27.58
C PHE A 145 -4.53 21.67 27.68
N ARG A 146 -4.46 22.84 28.24
CA ARG A 146 -3.20 23.58 28.33
C ARG A 146 -3.19 24.53 29.54
N ASP A 147 -2.11 24.50 30.31
CA ASP A 147 -1.84 25.42 31.40
C ASP A 147 -3.00 25.50 32.43
N GLY A 148 -3.59 24.35 32.79
CA GLY A 148 -4.69 24.24 33.77
C GLY A 148 -6.04 24.74 33.25
N LYS A 149 -6.19 24.90 31.94
CA LYS A 149 -7.44 25.28 31.27
C LYS A 149 -7.76 24.28 30.14
N VAL A 150 -9.05 24.11 29.90
CA VAL A 150 -9.55 23.40 28.71
C VAL A 150 -10.43 24.34 27.90
N ARG A 151 -10.14 24.47 26.61
CA ARG A 151 -11.05 25.08 25.64
C ARG A 151 -11.68 23.98 24.81
N HIS A 152 -13.00 23.93 24.79
CA HIS A 152 -13.80 22.91 24.14
C HIS A 152 -14.63 23.57 23.03
N LEU A 153 -14.42 23.13 21.80
CA LEU A 153 -15.17 23.55 20.63
C LEU A 153 -15.97 22.36 20.09
N THR A 154 -17.18 22.64 19.64
CA THR A 154 -18.04 21.68 18.95
C THR A 154 -18.44 22.24 17.59
N PHE A 155 -18.37 21.41 16.56
CA PHE A 155 -18.74 21.74 15.20
C PHE A 155 -19.71 20.70 14.63
N GLU A 156 -20.55 21.16 13.71
CA GLU A 156 -21.36 20.30 12.84
C GLU A 156 -21.05 20.65 11.39
N LYS A 157 -20.54 19.66 10.62
CA LYS A 157 -20.22 19.84 9.19
C LYS A 157 -19.30 21.05 8.91
N GLY A 158 -18.35 21.28 9.81
CA GLY A 158 -17.41 22.41 9.73
C GLY A 158 -17.92 23.73 10.30
N ILE A 159 -19.17 23.81 10.77
CA ILE A 159 -19.76 25.03 11.34
C ILE A 159 -19.62 25.00 12.85
N LEU A 160 -19.03 26.04 13.44
CA LEU A 160 -18.88 26.17 14.90
C LEU A 160 -20.23 26.31 15.60
N ILE A 161 -20.53 25.39 16.53
CA ILE A 161 -21.80 25.38 17.31
C ILE A 161 -21.56 25.87 18.74
N SER A 162 -20.44 25.49 19.36
CA SER A 162 -20.16 25.83 20.74
C SER A 162 -18.67 26.11 20.97
N ASP A 163 -18.39 27.11 21.82
CA ASP A 163 -17.05 27.48 22.27
C ASP A 163 -17.08 27.74 23.78
N LYS A 164 -16.43 26.92 24.58
CA LYS A 164 -16.43 27.00 26.03
C LYS A 164 -15.02 26.86 26.56
N THR A 165 -14.68 27.67 27.56
CA THR A 165 -13.40 27.57 28.28
C THR A 165 -13.67 27.37 29.76
N SER A 166 -12.97 26.44 30.39
CA SER A 166 -13.05 26.18 31.82
C SER A 166 -11.67 25.83 32.41
N LYS A 167 -11.59 25.83 33.75
CA LYS A 167 -10.40 25.30 34.44
C LYS A 167 -10.48 23.78 34.47
N THR A 168 -9.34 23.12 34.42
CA THR A 168 -9.20 21.66 34.52
C THR A 168 -7.94 21.30 35.32
N GLN A 169 -7.95 20.06 35.85
CA GLN A 169 -6.79 19.41 36.45
C GLN A 169 -6.22 18.32 35.54
N ASP A 170 -6.83 18.11 34.36
CA ASP A 170 -6.37 17.13 33.41
C ASP A 170 -5.00 17.51 32.84
N GLU A 171 -4.22 16.50 32.49
CA GLU A 171 -2.92 16.67 31.83
C GLU A 171 -3.08 17.42 30.51
N ASN A 172 -2.05 18.21 30.15
CA ASN A 172 -2.00 18.87 28.85
C ASN A 172 -2.18 17.88 27.70
N GLY A 173 -2.60 18.38 26.54
CA GLY A 173 -2.75 17.61 25.31
C GLY A 173 -3.99 17.98 24.53
N THR A 174 -4.31 17.18 23.51
CA THR A 174 -5.46 17.42 22.64
C THR A 174 -6.38 16.21 22.65
N TYR A 175 -7.69 16.45 22.71
CA TYR A 175 -8.72 15.44 22.50
C TYR A 175 -9.53 15.84 21.27
N ILE A 176 -9.71 14.91 20.34
CA ILE A 176 -10.54 15.06 19.15
C ILE A 176 -11.56 13.91 19.14
N TYR A 177 -12.81 14.26 18.95
CA TYR A 177 -13.88 13.31 18.68
C TYR A 177 -14.54 13.68 17.37
N PHE A 178 -14.81 12.68 16.54
CA PHE A 178 -15.50 12.92 15.27
C PHE A 178 -16.39 11.74 14.85
N GLU A 179 -17.47 12.06 14.19
CA GLU A 179 -18.37 11.14 13.51
C GLU A 179 -18.44 11.52 12.03
N PRO A 180 -17.87 10.72 11.09
CA PRO A 180 -17.97 10.98 9.67
C PRO A 180 -19.43 11.18 9.21
N ASP A 181 -19.65 12.15 8.29
CA ASP A 181 -21.01 12.46 7.82
C ASP A 181 -21.54 11.34 6.92
N ASN A 182 -22.58 10.64 7.36
CA ASN A 182 -23.20 9.52 6.65
C ASN A 182 -23.89 9.93 5.34
N THR A 183 -24.09 11.22 5.11
CA THR A 183 -24.57 11.71 3.80
C THR A 183 -23.48 11.69 2.73
N LEU A 184 -22.21 11.72 3.13
CA LEU A 184 -21.02 11.62 2.30
C LEU A 184 -20.47 10.19 2.29
N PHE A 185 -20.25 9.62 3.47
CA PHE A 185 -19.75 8.26 3.68
C PHE A 185 -20.93 7.30 3.89
N LYS A 186 -21.47 6.79 2.78
CA LYS A 186 -22.66 5.94 2.84
C LYS A 186 -22.30 4.55 3.41
N ASN A 187 -23.03 4.14 4.45
CA ASN A 187 -22.90 2.81 5.08
C ASN A 187 -21.49 2.48 5.55
N TYR A 188 -20.73 3.50 5.96
CA TYR A 188 -19.34 3.29 6.40
C TYR A 188 -19.28 2.54 7.74
N SER A 189 -18.18 1.83 7.93
CA SER A 189 -17.83 1.19 9.19
C SER A 189 -16.31 1.11 9.33
N PHE A 190 -15.78 1.45 10.50
CA PHE A 190 -14.38 1.20 10.82
C PHE A 190 -14.17 -0.28 11.12
N HIS A 191 -13.35 -0.96 10.33
CA HIS A 191 -12.98 -2.34 10.59
C HIS A 191 -11.79 -2.39 11.56
N GLY A 192 -11.98 -3.05 12.71
CA GLY A 192 -10.98 -3.10 13.78
C GLY A 192 -9.62 -3.65 13.33
N GLU A 193 -9.61 -4.62 12.42
CA GLU A 193 -8.37 -5.18 11.85
C GLU A 193 -7.56 -4.15 11.07
N ILE A 194 -8.22 -3.33 10.24
CA ILE A 194 -7.55 -2.27 9.47
C ILE A 194 -7.00 -1.19 10.41
N VAL A 195 -7.80 -0.79 11.41
CA VAL A 195 -7.37 0.19 12.41
C VAL A 195 -6.18 -0.34 13.21
N GLU A 196 -6.23 -1.59 13.66
CA GLU A 196 -5.14 -2.19 14.42
C GLU A 196 -3.82 -2.23 13.65
N VAL A 197 -3.84 -2.65 12.37
CA VAL A 197 -2.66 -2.62 11.50
C VAL A 197 -2.10 -1.20 11.37
N MET A 198 -2.97 -0.20 11.18
CA MET A 198 -2.56 1.21 11.14
C MET A 198 -1.88 1.65 12.44
N LEU A 199 -2.48 1.35 13.59
CA LEU A 199 -1.95 1.75 14.90
C LEU A 199 -0.64 1.02 15.23
N ARG A 200 -0.50 -0.25 14.87
CA ARG A 200 0.75 -1.01 15.00
C ARG A 200 1.86 -0.36 14.17
N ASN A 201 1.58 0.02 12.92
CA ASN A 201 2.56 0.71 12.07
C ASN A 201 3.08 1.98 12.73
N TYR A 202 2.21 2.78 13.37
CA TYR A 202 2.67 3.96 14.13
C TYR A 202 3.61 3.57 15.29
N THR A 203 3.34 2.47 16.00
CA THR A 203 4.22 2.06 17.11
C THR A 203 5.55 1.49 16.63
N TYR A 204 5.59 0.80 15.48
CA TYR A 204 6.85 0.33 14.88
C TYR A 204 7.74 1.50 14.44
N LEU A 205 7.14 2.56 13.89
CA LEU A 205 7.87 3.73 13.39
C LEU A 205 8.22 4.76 14.47
N ASN A 206 7.72 4.58 15.69
CA ASN A 206 7.92 5.50 16.80
C ASN A 206 8.20 4.70 18.07
N SER A 207 9.42 4.16 18.17
CA SER A 207 9.86 3.38 19.32
C SER A 207 9.67 4.13 20.64
N GLY A 208 9.03 3.47 21.61
CA GLY A 208 8.69 4.08 22.89
C GLY A 208 7.26 4.63 23.00
N LEU A 209 6.61 4.95 21.87
CA LEU A 209 5.21 5.35 21.85
C LEU A 209 4.31 4.21 22.35
N THR A 210 3.32 4.55 23.18
CA THR A 210 2.27 3.66 23.60
C THR A 210 0.93 4.13 23.01
N ILE A 211 0.23 3.25 22.29
CA ILE A 211 -1.14 3.52 21.83
C ILE A 211 -2.09 2.61 22.62
N MET A 212 -3.12 3.21 23.22
CA MET A 212 -4.22 2.50 23.84
C MET A 212 -5.40 2.46 22.87
N TYR A 213 -5.73 1.30 22.32
CA TYR A 213 -6.82 1.12 21.37
C TYR A 213 -7.98 0.38 22.05
N ASN A 214 -9.11 1.03 22.25
CA ASN A 214 -10.25 0.49 22.98
C ASN A 214 -9.83 -0.19 24.31
N GLY A 215 -8.97 0.48 25.07
CA GLY A 215 -8.41 -0.03 26.34
C GLY A 215 -7.29 -1.05 26.21
N ARG A 216 -6.94 -1.55 24.99
CA ARG A 216 -5.86 -2.49 24.77
C ARG A 216 -4.57 -1.74 24.39
N ARG A 217 -3.48 -2.11 25.05
CA ARG A 217 -2.18 -1.50 24.83
C ARG A 217 -1.48 -2.07 23.58
N ILE A 218 -1.03 -1.19 22.68
CA ILE A 218 -0.18 -1.47 21.54
C ILE A 218 1.14 -0.73 21.73
N LYS A 219 2.27 -1.42 21.60
CA LYS A 219 3.61 -0.84 21.74
C LYS A 219 4.63 -1.73 21.05
N SER A 220 5.55 -1.12 20.32
CA SER A 220 6.77 -1.77 19.80
C SER A 220 7.99 -1.34 20.63
N ARG A 221 8.99 -2.22 20.69
CA ARG A 221 10.29 -1.97 21.34
C ARG A 221 11.42 -1.89 20.32
N ASN A 222 11.35 -2.73 19.28
CA ASN A 222 12.42 -2.93 18.30
C ASN A 222 12.05 -2.39 16.91
N GLY A 223 11.04 -1.52 16.80
CA GLY A 223 10.76 -0.82 15.55
C GLY A 223 10.43 -1.74 14.37
N LEU A 224 11.16 -1.59 13.27
CA LEU A 224 10.94 -2.37 12.05
C LEU A 224 11.27 -3.86 12.21
N GLU A 225 12.09 -4.26 13.18
CA GLU A 225 12.31 -5.67 13.51
C GLU A 225 11.02 -6.32 14.02
N ASP A 226 10.31 -5.65 14.94
CA ASP A 226 9.02 -6.13 15.44
C ASP A 226 7.98 -6.18 14.30
N LEU A 227 8.00 -5.19 13.38
CA LEU A 227 7.11 -5.20 12.22
C LEU A 227 7.31 -6.45 11.37
N LEU A 228 8.54 -6.82 11.06
CA LEU A 228 8.81 -8.03 10.28
C LEU A 228 8.41 -9.29 11.05
N ASN A 229 8.76 -9.39 12.34
CA ASN A 229 8.37 -10.53 13.18
C ASN A 229 6.84 -10.74 13.24
N ASP A 230 6.07 -9.64 13.31
CA ASP A 230 4.60 -9.72 13.40
C ASP A 230 3.93 -10.03 12.05
N ASN A 231 4.55 -9.71 10.91
CA ASN A 231 3.94 -9.84 9.58
C ASN A 231 4.47 -11.02 8.76
N MET A 232 5.65 -11.56 9.07
CA MET A 232 6.21 -12.69 8.33
C MET A 232 5.35 -13.94 8.52
N THR A 233 5.03 -14.60 7.40
CA THR A 233 4.32 -15.89 7.41
C THR A 233 5.25 -17.09 7.53
N ASN A 234 6.52 -16.94 7.13
CA ASN A 234 7.55 -17.96 7.20
C ASN A 234 8.69 -17.47 8.09
N ASP A 235 9.33 -18.38 8.79
CA ASP A 235 10.50 -18.06 9.59
C ASP A 235 11.64 -17.53 8.71
N GLY A 236 12.38 -16.53 9.24
CA GLY A 236 13.60 -16.04 8.62
C GLY A 236 14.70 -17.13 8.62
N LEU A 237 15.47 -17.18 7.54
CA LEU A 237 16.61 -18.12 7.43
C LEU A 237 17.76 -17.77 8.37
N TYR A 238 17.86 -16.51 8.74
CA TYR A 238 18.83 -15.95 9.68
C TYR A 238 18.15 -14.84 10.50
N PRO A 239 18.72 -14.41 11.64
CA PRO A 239 18.15 -13.33 12.43
C PRO A 239 17.90 -12.07 11.59
N ILE A 240 16.83 -11.35 11.88
CA ILE A 240 16.53 -10.10 11.18
C ILE A 240 17.70 -9.13 11.36
N VAL A 241 18.26 -8.69 10.25
CA VAL A 241 19.25 -7.61 10.22
C VAL A 241 18.50 -6.30 10.45
N HIS A 242 18.70 -5.68 11.61
CA HIS A 242 18.06 -4.42 11.99
C HIS A 242 19.10 -3.33 12.18
N ILE A 243 19.01 -2.27 11.40
CA ILE A 243 20.01 -1.20 11.34
C ILE A 243 19.29 0.15 11.39
N VAL A 244 19.73 1.02 12.31
CA VAL A 244 19.14 2.33 12.56
C VAL A 244 20.17 3.43 12.29
N GLY A 245 19.83 4.40 11.48
CA GLY A 245 20.57 5.65 11.23
C GLY A 245 19.79 6.87 11.68
N GLU A 246 20.28 8.07 11.37
CA GLU A 246 19.66 9.34 11.79
C GLU A 246 18.28 9.53 11.15
N ASP A 247 18.17 9.31 9.83
CA ASP A 247 16.93 9.50 9.06
C ASP A 247 16.51 8.24 8.30
N ILE A 248 17.02 7.08 8.70
CA ILE A 248 16.77 5.81 8.05
C ILE A 248 16.77 4.69 9.06
N GLU A 249 15.79 3.80 8.94
CA GLU A 249 15.73 2.53 9.65
C GLU A 249 15.43 1.43 8.64
N ILE A 250 16.16 0.33 8.73
CA ILE A 250 16.03 -0.81 7.82
C ILE A 250 16.02 -2.08 8.64
N ALA A 251 15.10 -2.98 8.30
CA ALA A 251 15.10 -4.35 8.79
C ALA A 251 14.91 -5.29 7.61
N PHE A 252 15.67 -6.41 7.55
CA PHE A 252 15.47 -7.42 6.52
C PHE A 252 15.97 -8.79 6.95
N THR A 253 15.41 -9.81 6.33
CA THR A 253 15.89 -11.21 6.35
C THR A 253 15.51 -11.86 5.03
N HIS A 254 15.91 -13.13 4.84
CA HIS A 254 15.37 -13.96 3.77
C HIS A 254 14.53 -15.09 4.38
N ALA A 255 13.49 -15.49 3.68
CA ALA A 255 12.63 -16.60 4.05
C ALA A 255 12.54 -17.64 2.92
N ASN A 256 12.03 -18.84 3.23
CA ASN A 256 11.78 -19.88 2.25
C ASN A 256 10.49 -19.60 1.48
N GLN A 257 10.49 -18.51 0.71
CA GLN A 257 9.42 -18.11 -0.17
C GLN A 257 9.97 -17.67 -1.53
N TYR A 258 9.11 -17.62 -2.53
CA TYR A 258 9.45 -17.11 -3.85
C TYR A 258 8.99 -15.65 -3.95
N GLY A 259 9.86 -14.79 -4.49
CA GLY A 259 9.57 -13.38 -4.68
C GLY A 259 10.19 -12.48 -3.62
N GLU A 260 9.73 -11.24 -3.60
CA GLU A 260 10.27 -10.16 -2.76
C GLU A 260 9.10 -9.52 -2.01
N GLU A 261 9.26 -9.27 -0.70
CA GLU A 261 8.26 -8.60 0.14
C GLU A 261 8.87 -7.34 0.75
N TYR A 262 8.16 -6.21 0.64
CA TYR A 262 8.66 -4.92 1.11
C TYR A 262 7.58 -4.13 1.84
N HIS A 263 7.94 -3.65 3.03
CA HIS A 263 7.19 -2.65 3.78
C HIS A 263 7.97 -1.34 3.74
N SER A 264 7.38 -0.27 3.23
CA SER A 264 8.10 1.00 3.08
C SER A 264 7.35 2.18 3.69
N PHE A 265 8.10 3.09 4.31
CA PHE A 265 7.56 4.20 5.07
C PHE A 265 8.36 5.47 4.83
N VAL A 266 7.67 6.62 4.83
CA VAL A 266 8.26 7.95 4.74
C VAL A 266 7.60 8.85 5.77
N ASN A 267 8.40 9.42 6.68
CA ASN A 267 7.95 10.32 7.75
C ASN A 267 6.84 9.71 8.65
N GLY A 268 6.75 8.38 8.71
CA GLY A 268 5.69 7.67 9.44
C GLY A 268 4.47 7.28 8.60
N GLN A 269 4.46 7.59 7.30
CA GLN A 269 3.39 7.17 6.39
C GLN A 269 3.74 5.86 5.68
N HIS A 270 2.84 4.90 5.69
CA HIS A 270 3.00 3.65 4.94
C HIS A 270 2.82 3.90 3.44
N THR A 271 3.89 3.72 2.69
CA THR A 271 3.90 3.88 1.24
C THR A 271 3.63 2.54 0.56
N THR A 272 2.35 2.15 0.48
CA THR A 272 1.93 0.83 -0.04
C THR A 272 2.35 0.58 -1.49
N GLN A 273 2.56 1.63 -2.28
CA GLN A 273 3.08 1.57 -3.64
C GLN A 273 4.58 1.90 -3.73
N GLY A 274 5.27 1.96 -2.59
CA GLY A 274 6.70 2.22 -2.53
C GLY A 274 7.08 3.65 -2.87
N GLY A 275 8.05 3.81 -3.76
CA GLY A 275 8.58 5.08 -4.21
C GLY A 275 10.10 5.03 -4.39
N THR A 276 10.72 6.20 -4.47
CA THR A 276 12.16 6.36 -4.72
C THR A 276 13.04 5.67 -3.69
N HIS A 277 12.66 5.72 -2.40
CA HIS A 277 13.39 5.10 -1.29
C HIS A 277 13.36 3.57 -1.35
N GLN A 278 12.22 2.96 -1.66
CA GLN A 278 12.11 1.51 -1.83
C GLN A 278 12.89 1.04 -3.06
N SER A 279 12.85 1.82 -4.16
CA SER A 279 13.62 1.51 -5.36
C SER A 279 15.13 1.58 -5.09
N ALA A 280 15.58 2.60 -4.36
CA ALA A 280 16.97 2.72 -3.93
C ALA A 280 17.39 1.55 -3.03
N PHE A 281 16.54 1.16 -2.06
CA PHE A 281 16.80 -0.01 -1.23
C PHE A 281 16.97 -1.29 -2.06
N LYS A 282 16.04 -1.58 -2.97
CA LYS A 282 16.10 -2.77 -3.83
C LYS A 282 17.37 -2.85 -4.68
N GLU A 283 17.81 -1.73 -5.19
CA GLU A 283 19.04 -1.64 -5.98
C GLU A 283 20.26 -1.86 -5.11
N HIS A 284 20.39 -1.08 -4.05
CA HIS A 284 21.62 -1.01 -3.27
C HIS A 284 21.82 -2.19 -2.33
N ILE A 285 20.76 -2.81 -1.79
CA ILE A 285 20.90 -4.03 -0.99
C ILE A 285 21.51 -5.17 -1.83
N ALA A 286 21.01 -5.34 -3.07
CA ALA A 286 21.54 -6.35 -3.96
C ALA A 286 22.98 -6.05 -4.39
N LYS A 287 23.30 -4.77 -4.65
CA LYS A 287 24.64 -4.33 -5.01
C LYS A 287 25.62 -4.55 -3.86
N THR A 288 25.28 -4.15 -2.64
CA THR A 288 26.13 -4.30 -1.44
C THR A 288 26.42 -5.77 -1.16
N ILE A 289 25.40 -6.64 -1.17
CA ILE A 289 25.58 -8.08 -0.95
C ILE A 289 26.44 -8.71 -2.03
N LYS A 290 26.27 -8.31 -3.31
CA LYS A 290 27.09 -8.76 -4.41
C LYS A 290 28.56 -8.36 -4.25
N GLU A 291 28.81 -7.09 -3.87
CA GLU A 291 30.16 -6.56 -3.62
C GLU A 291 30.81 -7.27 -2.44
N PHE A 292 30.08 -7.51 -1.35
CA PHE A 292 30.57 -8.22 -0.16
C PHE A 292 31.09 -9.63 -0.48
N PHE A 293 30.36 -10.41 -1.28
CA PHE A 293 30.78 -11.77 -1.64
C PHE A 293 31.82 -11.79 -2.77
N ASP A 294 32.08 -10.67 -3.45
CA ASP A 294 32.94 -10.58 -4.65
C ASP A 294 32.63 -11.66 -5.69
N LYS A 295 31.34 -11.90 -5.95
CA LYS A 295 30.84 -12.92 -6.88
C LYS A 295 29.84 -12.31 -7.86
N ASN A 296 29.79 -12.87 -9.06
CA ASN A 296 28.89 -12.35 -10.10
C ASN A 296 27.47 -12.91 -9.98
N TYR A 297 26.85 -12.72 -8.80
CA TYR A 297 25.44 -13.05 -8.59
C TYR A 297 24.51 -12.08 -9.34
N GLU A 298 23.39 -12.59 -9.84
CA GLU A 298 22.31 -11.75 -10.36
C GLU A 298 21.53 -11.10 -9.22
N TYR A 299 21.16 -9.84 -9.37
CA TYR A 299 20.41 -9.10 -8.34
C TYR A 299 19.06 -9.76 -7.98
N THR A 300 18.42 -10.41 -8.96
CA THR A 300 17.21 -11.19 -8.75
C THR A 300 17.43 -12.39 -7.85
N ASP A 301 18.57 -13.08 -7.96
CA ASP A 301 18.90 -14.23 -7.10
C ASP A 301 19.18 -13.78 -5.67
N ILE A 302 19.79 -12.59 -5.50
CA ILE A 302 20.04 -12.00 -4.19
C ILE A 302 18.73 -11.62 -3.50
N ARG A 303 17.79 -11.00 -4.25
CA ARG A 303 16.53 -10.52 -3.66
C ARG A 303 15.43 -11.57 -3.54
N ASN A 304 15.55 -12.71 -4.23
CA ASN A 304 14.50 -13.74 -4.15
C ASN A 304 14.42 -14.35 -2.74
N GLY A 305 13.26 -14.23 -2.13
CA GLY A 305 12.99 -14.64 -0.75
C GLY A 305 13.21 -13.54 0.30
N ILE A 306 13.62 -12.31 -0.09
CA ILE A 306 13.81 -11.21 0.84
C ILE A 306 12.47 -10.73 1.41
N VAL A 307 12.45 -10.50 2.71
CA VAL A 307 11.40 -9.77 3.44
C VAL A 307 12.08 -8.59 4.11
N ALA A 308 11.67 -7.38 3.77
CA ALA A 308 12.34 -6.17 4.21
C ALA A 308 11.39 -5.03 4.55
N ALA A 309 11.81 -4.21 5.49
CA ALA A 309 11.16 -2.95 5.83
C ALA A 309 12.18 -1.80 5.74
N ILE A 310 11.75 -0.67 5.20
CA ILE A 310 12.53 0.58 5.15
C ILE A 310 11.67 1.75 5.58
N ALA A 311 12.18 2.56 6.50
CA ALA A 311 11.60 3.84 6.89
C ALA A 311 12.65 4.94 6.70
N ILE A 312 12.26 6.05 6.07
CA ILE A 312 13.10 7.25 5.94
C ILE A 312 12.36 8.50 6.39
N ASN A 313 13.11 9.50 6.84
CA ASN A 313 12.59 10.83 7.13
C ASN A 313 13.15 11.84 6.11
N VAL A 314 12.25 12.40 5.31
CA VAL A 314 12.55 13.33 4.21
C VAL A 314 12.04 14.72 4.59
N GLU A 315 12.81 15.78 4.35
CA GLU A 315 12.32 17.14 4.49
C GLU A 315 11.40 17.48 3.30
N GLU A 316 10.22 18.04 3.59
CA GLU A 316 9.23 18.46 2.60
C GLU A 316 8.90 17.38 1.56
N PRO A 317 8.46 16.18 1.99
CA PRO A 317 8.25 15.08 1.07
C PRO A 317 7.12 15.37 0.06
N VAL A 318 7.38 15.08 -1.20
CA VAL A 318 6.39 15.12 -2.28
C VAL A 318 5.91 13.72 -2.57
N PHE A 319 4.60 13.50 -2.47
CA PHE A 319 3.94 12.24 -2.82
C PHE A 319 3.21 12.37 -4.15
N GLU A 320 3.02 11.27 -4.86
CA GLU A 320 2.28 11.26 -6.12
C GLU A 320 0.77 11.55 -5.97
N SER A 321 0.23 11.37 -4.75
CA SER A 321 -1.18 11.64 -4.42
C SER A 321 -1.36 12.12 -2.98
N GLN A 322 -2.50 12.73 -2.69
CA GLN A 322 -2.85 13.16 -1.33
C GLN A 322 -3.00 11.98 -0.34
N THR A 323 -3.25 10.77 -0.82
CA THR A 323 -3.29 9.55 0.01
C THR A 323 -1.89 9.10 0.48
N LYS A 324 -0.83 9.72 -0.04
CA LYS A 324 0.58 9.54 0.39
C LYS A 324 1.09 8.10 0.28
N ILE A 325 0.55 7.33 -0.66
CA ILE A 325 0.87 5.91 -0.83
C ILE A 325 2.17 5.64 -1.62
N LYS A 326 2.72 6.67 -2.27
CA LYS A 326 3.96 6.57 -3.05
C LYS A 326 4.80 7.84 -2.98
N LEU A 327 6.07 7.70 -2.60
CA LEU A 327 7.01 8.82 -2.56
C LEU A 327 7.50 9.19 -3.96
N GLY A 328 7.35 10.48 -4.32
CA GLY A 328 7.86 11.05 -5.56
C GLY A 328 9.19 11.81 -5.41
N SER A 329 9.52 12.32 -4.20
CA SER A 329 10.77 13.04 -3.96
C SER A 329 11.99 12.22 -4.36
N THR A 330 12.97 12.87 -4.96
CA THR A 330 14.25 12.26 -5.34
C THR A 330 15.41 12.65 -4.44
N GLN A 331 15.19 13.63 -3.54
CA GLN A 331 16.19 14.16 -2.60
C GLN A 331 15.68 14.05 -1.16
N MET A 332 16.61 13.98 -0.19
CA MET A 332 16.31 13.94 1.25
C MET A 332 15.84 15.28 1.81
N ALA A 333 16.18 16.38 1.14
CA ALA A 333 15.77 17.74 1.45
C ALA A 333 15.77 18.55 0.15
N PRO A 334 15.10 19.74 0.07
CA PRO A 334 14.99 20.53 -1.16
C PRO A 334 16.32 20.76 -1.90
N ASP A 335 17.43 20.99 -1.17
CA ASP A 335 18.77 21.13 -1.74
C ASP A 335 19.75 20.07 -1.21
N GLY A 336 19.21 18.94 -0.73
CA GLY A 336 19.96 17.85 -0.14
C GLY A 336 20.47 16.84 -1.14
N GLU A 337 21.15 15.82 -0.62
CA GLU A 337 21.59 14.69 -1.44
C GLU A 337 20.42 13.83 -1.93
N SER A 338 20.67 13.06 -3.00
CA SER A 338 19.63 12.19 -3.52
C SER A 338 19.34 11.02 -2.58
N ILE A 339 18.05 10.62 -2.49
CA ILE A 339 17.59 9.45 -1.72
C ILE A 339 18.35 8.20 -2.16
N ASN A 340 18.58 8.04 -3.46
CA ASN A 340 19.34 6.90 -4.01
C ASN A 340 20.75 6.83 -3.42
N LYS A 341 21.46 7.96 -3.39
CA LYS A 341 22.81 8.02 -2.83
C LYS A 341 22.81 7.81 -1.30
N TYR A 342 21.90 8.49 -0.57
CA TYR A 342 21.80 8.40 0.88
C TYR A 342 21.54 6.96 1.35
N VAL A 343 20.55 6.30 0.76
CA VAL A 343 20.22 4.88 1.04
C VAL A 343 21.37 3.96 0.63
N GLY A 344 22.00 4.24 -0.54
CA GLY A 344 23.10 3.43 -1.03
C GLY A 344 24.35 3.49 -0.15
N ASP A 345 24.76 4.68 0.25
CA ASP A 345 25.93 4.88 1.12
C ASP A 345 25.69 4.28 2.52
N PHE A 346 24.46 4.41 3.05
CA PHE A 346 24.06 3.80 4.32
C PHE A 346 24.12 2.27 4.25
N LEU A 347 23.49 1.66 3.25
CA LEU A 347 23.50 0.20 3.09
C LEU A 347 24.92 -0.34 2.90
N LYS A 348 25.71 0.32 2.05
CA LYS A 348 27.09 -0.10 1.79
C LYS A 348 27.94 -0.11 3.07
N ARG A 349 27.77 0.84 3.93
CA ARG A 349 28.53 0.94 5.18
C ARG A 349 28.04 -0.04 6.24
N GLU A 350 26.73 -0.02 6.50
CA GLU A 350 26.18 -0.73 7.66
C GLU A 350 25.92 -2.22 7.39
N VAL A 351 25.42 -2.57 6.20
CA VAL A 351 25.18 -3.97 5.85
C VAL A 351 26.51 -4.71 5.64
N ASP A 352 27.50 -4.07 4.98
CA ASP A 352 28.81 -4.66 4.82
C ASP A 352 29.46 -4.97 6.20
N ASN A 353 29.43 -4.01 7.12
CA ASN A 353 29.89 -4.20 8.49
C ASN A 353 29.14 -5.34 9.20
N TYR A 354 27.81 -5.34 9.10
CA TYR A 354 26.97 -6.37 9.73
C TYR A 354 27.34 -7.77 9.25
N LEU A 355 27.46 -7.96 7.93
CA LEU A 355 27.80 -9.24 7.31
C LEU A 355 29.20 -9.72 7.70
N HIS A 356 30.17 -8.81 7.91
CA HIS A 356 31.50 -9.18 8.43
C HIS A 356 31.46 -9.65 9.88
N ILE A 357 30.65 -9.00 10.74
CA ILE A 357 30.52 -9.36 12.14
C ILE A 357 29.75 -10.66 12.30
N HIS A 358 28.66 -10.82 11.53
CA HIS A 358 27.73 -11.96 11.59
C HIS A 358 27.96 -12.93 10.44
N LYS A 359 29.20 -13.42 10.33
CA LYS A 359 29.57 -14.27 9.19
C LYS A 359 28.84 -15.60 9.21
N GLU A 360 28.91 -16.34 10.33
CA GLU A 360 28.38 -17.70 10.42
C GLU A 360 26.86 -17.74 10.56
N ASP A 361 26.29 -16.81 11.30
CA ASP A 361 24.86 -16.75 11.63
C ASP A 361 24.01 -15.96 10.61
N CYS A 362 24.66 -15.24 9.69
CA CYS A 362 23.96 -14.48 8.65
C CYS A 362 24.59 -14.63 7.26
N ALA A 363 25.85 -14.19 7.04
CA ALA A 363 26.43 -14.11 5.71
C ALA A 363 26.55 -15.47 5.00
N ASP A 364 26.98 -16.50 5.69
CA ASP A 364 27.13 -17.84 5.11
C ASP A 364 25.76 -18.46 4.75
N ILE A 365 24.73 -18.23 5.56
CA ILE A 365 23.35 -18.67 5.30
C ILE A 365 22.78 -17.91 4.08
N LEU A 366 22.98 -16.59 4.04
CA LEU A 366 22.57 -15.75 2.92
C LEU A 366 23.23 -16.20 1.61
N GLU A 367 24.53 -16.48 1.62
CA GLU A 367 25.24 -16.98 0.43
C GLU A 367 24.69 -18.32 -0.05
N GLN A 368 24.37 -19.21 0.88
CA GLN A 368 23.74 -20.49 0.54
C GLN A 368 22.39 -20.29 -0.14
N LYS A 369 21.55 -19.40 0.41
CA LYS A 369 20.25 -19.07 -0.18
C LYS A 369 20.41 -18.50 -1.60
N ILE A 370 21.35 -17.59 -1.82
CA ILE A 370 21.63 -17.01 -3.16
C ILE A 370 22.04 -18.11 -4.14
N LYS A 371 22.90 -19.03 -3.73
CA LYS A 371 23.32 -20.17 -4.58
C LYS A 371 22.14 -21.10 -4.91
N GLU A 372 21.23 -21.33 -3.98
CA GLU A 372 20.00 -22.10 -4.22
C GLU A 372 19.10 -21.38 -5.24
N ASN A 373 18.85 -20.08 -5.07
CA ASN A 373 18.07 -19.26 -6.00
C ASN A 373 18.70 -19.28 -7.41
N GLU A 374 20.02 -19.14 -7.53
CA GLU A 374 20.73 -19.22 -8.80
C GLU A 374 20.54 -20.59 -9.50
N ARG A 375 20.61 -21.70 -8.72
CA ARG A 375 20.37 -23.05 -9.25
C ARG A 375 18.94 -23.21 -9.75
N GLU A 376 17.97 -22.75 -8.98
CA GLU A 376 16.56 -22.81 -9.35
C GLU A 376 16.29 -21.97 -10.63
N ARG A 377 16.79 -20.74 -10.71
CA ARG A 377 16.66 -19.89 -11.89
C ARG A 377 17.26 -20.54 -13.14
N LYS A 378 18.49 -21.11 -13.02
CA LYS A 378 19.14 -21.81 -14.12
C LYS A 378 18.37 -23.06 -14.57
N ALA A 379 17.81 -23.82 -13.62
CA ALA A 379 16.98 -24.98 -13.91
C ALA A 379 15.69 -24.57 -14.64
N MET A 380 14.99 -23.51 -14.16
CA MET A 380 13.79 -22.97 -14.83
C MET A 380 14.06 -22.41 -16.21
N ALA A 381 15.19 -21.71 -16.40
CA ALA A 381 15.61 -21.21 -17.73
C ALA A 381 15.86 -22.37 -18.70
N GLY A 382 16.47 -23.45 -18.25
CA GLY A 382 16.68 -24.67 -19.02
C GLY A 382 15.35 -25.29 -19.47
N VAL A 383 14.39 -25.41 -18.56
CA VAL A 383 13.04 -25.92 -18.84
C VAL A 383 12.32 -25.01 -19.86
N THR A 384 12.35 -23.72 -19.66
CA THR A 384 11.72 -22.74 -20.57
C THR A 384 12.36 -22.78 -21.97
N LYS A 385 13.68 -22.92 -22.07
CA LYS A 385 14.38 -23.05 -23.35
C LYS A 385 13.95 -24.34 -24.08
N LEU A 386 13.93 -25.48 -23.39
CA LEU A 386 13.46 -26.76 -23.95
C LEU A 386 12.02 -26.69 -24.40
N ALA A 387 11.13 -26.07 -23.61
CA ALA A 387 9.73 -25.88 -23.97
C ALA A 387 9.59 -24.99 -25.23
N ARG A 388 10.36 -23.90 -25.35
CA ARG A 388 10.38 -23.05 -26.56
C ARG A 388 10.95 -23.75 -27.78
N GLU A 389 12.01 -24.53 -27.63
CA GLU A 389 12.60 -25.32 -28.76
C GLU A 389 11.62 -26.40 -29.23
N ARG A 390 10.89 -27.03 -28.31
CA ARG A 390 9.86 -28.01 -28.64
C ARG A 390 8.63 -27.36 -29.27
N ALA A 391 8.17 -26.21 -28.75
CA ALA A 391 7.09 -25.46 -29.38
C ALA A 391 7.45 -25.05 -30.82
N LYS A 392 8.70 -24.65 -31.05
CA LYS A 392 9.22 -24.37 -32.43
C LYS A 392 9.24 -25.63 -33.30
N LYS A 393 9.64 -26.78 -32.74
CA LYS A 393 9.63 -28.06 -33.46
C LYS A 393 8.22 -28.58 -33.69
N ALA A 394 7.33 -28.42 -32.73
CA ALA A 394 5.90 -28.79 -32.82
C ALA A 394 5.17 -27.96 -33.89
N ASN A 395 5.46 -26.67 -34.01
CA ASN A 395 4.92 -25.81 -35.06
C ASN A 395 5.37 -26.21 -36.47
N LEU A 396 6.48 -26.99 -36.61
CA LEU A 396 6.96 -27.39 -37.91
C LEU A 396 6.36 -28.70 -38.46
N HIS A 397 5.90 -29.66 -37.63
CA HIS A 397 5.20 -30.89 -38.11
C HIS A 397 4.73 -31.77 -36.93
N ASN A 398 3.73 -31.35 -36.17
CA ASN A 398 3.07 -32.31 -35.28
C ASN A 398 2.05 -33.13 -36.09
N ARG A 399 2.46 -34.32 -36.54
CA ARG A 399 1.58 -35.25 -37.33
C ARG A 399 0.33 -35.69 -36.54
N LYS A 400 0.32 -35.51 -35.23
CA LYS A 400 -0.79 -35.87 -34.33
C LYS A 400 -1.82 -34.76 -34.21
N LEU A 401 -1.45 -33.50 -34.44
CA LEU A 401 -2.36 -32.35 -34.41
C LEU A 401 -2.89 -32.03 -35.79
N ARG A 402 -4.20 -32.13 -35.96
CA ARG A 402 -4.96 -31.61 -37.10
C ARG A 402 -5.59 -30.27 -36.67
N ASP A 403 -4.85 -29.21 -36.83
CA ASP A 403 -5.22 -27.90 -36.31
C ASP A 403 -6.43 -27.27 -37.00
N CYS A 404 -7.09 -26.31 -36.37
CA CYS A 404 -8.14 -25.47 -36.93
C CYS A 404 -7.56 -24.12 -37.38
N ARG A 405 -8.36 -23.35 -38.12
CA ARG A 405 -7.96 -22.05 -38.65
C ARG A 405 -8.17 -20.88 -37.66
N ILE A 406 -9.16 -21.01 -36.80
CA ILE A 406 -9.52 -19.99 -35.81
C ILE A 406 -9.24 -20.54 -34.43
N HIS A 407 -8.35 -19.84 -33.69
CA HIS A 407 -7.99 -20.22 -32.35
C HIS A 407 -8.66 -19.31 -31.31
N TYR A 408 -8.83 -19.79 -30.10
CA TYR A 408 -9.37 -19.00 -28.99
C TYR A 408 -8.59 -17.70 -28.73
N CYS A 409 -7.29 -17.71 -29.02
CA CYS A 409 -6.42 -16.53 -28.87
C CYS A 409 -6.53 -15.50 -30.03
N ASP A 410 -7.33 -15.76 -31.07
CA ASP A 410 -7.54 -14.84 -32.19
C ASP A 410 -8.51 -13.73 -31.81
N VAL A 411 -8.04 -12.73 -31.07
CA VAL A 411 -8.85 -11.65 -30.45
C VAL A 411 -9.77 -10.95 -31.46
N LYS A 412 -9.43 -10.91 -32.74
CA LYS A 412 -10.15 -10.20 -33.81
C LYS A 412 -11.25 -11.06 -34.50
N ASN A 413 -11.34 -12.34 -34.17
CA ASN A 413 -12.30 -13.24 -34.84
C ASN A 413 -13.53 -13.45 -33.95
N GLU A 414 -14.70 -13.15 -34.47
CA GLU A 414 -15.99 -13.29 -33.76
C GLU A 414 -16.30 -14.75 -33.40
N ARG A 415 -15.81 -15.72 -34.18
CA ARG A 415 -16.02 -17.15 -33.96
C ARG A 415 -15.01 -17.84 -33.04
N LYS A 416 -14.11 -17.07 -32.40
CA LYS A 416 -13.08 -17.62 -31.51
C LYS A 416 -13.63 -18.47 -30.36
N GLU A 417 -14.77 -18.11 -29.82
CA GLU A 417 -15.46 -18.85 -28.74
C GLU A 417 -15.95 -20.23 -29.17
N GLU A 418 -16.08 -20.49 -30.47
CA GLU A 418 -16.46 -21.80 -31.04
C GLU A 418 -15.25 -22.72 -31.14
N SER A 419 -14.03 -22.23 -30.93
CA SER A 419 -12.82 -23.03 -31.10
C SER A 419 -12.77 -24.16 -30.06
N SER A 420 -12.51 -25.37 -30.54
CA SER A 420 -12.49 -26.60 -29.72
C SER A 420 -11.45 -27.58 -30.20
N ILE A 421 -10.99 -28.45 -29.31
CA ILE A 421 -10.05 -29.52 -29.64
C ILE A 421 -10.64 -30.87 -29.23
N PHE A 422 -10.68 -31.81 -30.17
CA PHE A 422 -11.00 -33.22 -29.92
C PHE A 422 -9.71 -33.97 -29.59
N ILE A 423 -9.65 -34.60 -28.44
CA ILE A 423 -8.56 -35.48 -28.05
C ILE A 423 -9.04 -36.91 -28.21
N THR A 424 -8.36 -37.71 -29.03
CA THR A 424 -8.74 -39.06 -29.34
C THR A 424 -7.67 -40.06 -29.00
N GLU A 425 -8.06 -41.27 -28.64
CA GLU A 425 -7.13 -42.39 -28.46
C GLU A 425 -6.93 -43.11 -29.84
N GLY A 426 -5.74 -42.96 -30.39
CA GLY A 426 -5.33 -43.60 -31.62
C GLY A 426 -5.78 -42.91 -32.92
N ASP A 427 -5.11 -43.27 -34.00
CA ASP A 427 -5.27 -42.64 -35.32
C ASP A 427 -6.61 -43.00 -36.00
N SER A 428 -7.20 -44.15 -35.68
CA SER A 428 -8.46 -44.60 -36.24
C SER A 428 -9.62 -43.69 -35.84
N ALA A 429 -9.76 -43.41 -34.54
CA ALA A 429 -10.78 -42.51 -34.01
C ALA A 429 -10.57 -41.08 -34.51
N SER A 430 -9.33 -40.60 -34.53
CA SER A 430 -9.00 -39.26 -35.01
C SER A 430 -9.31 -39.09 -36.50
N GLY A 431 -9.14 -40.15 -37.32
CA GLY A 431 -9.42 -40.13 -38.75
C GLY A 431 -10.90 -39.88 -39.08
N SER A 432 -11.80 -40.47 -38.31
CA SER A 432 -13.26 -40.30 -38.48
C SER A 432 -13.67 -38.84 -38.12
N ILE A 433 -13.21 -38.33 -36.99
CA ILE A 433 -13.51 -36.95 -36.57
C ILE A 433 -12.89 -35.93 -37.52
N THR A 434 -11.66 -36.16 -38.00
CA THR A 434 -10.97 -35.26 -38.93
C THR A 434 -11.75 -35.06 -40.24
N LYS A 435 -12.50 -36.10 -40.71
CA LYS A 435 -13.31 -36.01 -41.95
C LYS A 435 -14.60 -35.24 -41.77
N SER A 436 -15.16 -35.18 -40.56
CA SER A 436 -16.48 -34.59 -40.28
C SER A 436 -16.43 -33.25 -39.53
N ARG A 437 -15.26 -32.84 -39.06
CA ARG A 437 -15.06 -31.60 -38.26
C ARG A 437 -15.26 -30.32 -39.06
N ASP A 438 -15.62 -29.23 -38.39
CA ASP A 438 -15.43 -27.88 -38.94
C ASP A 438 -13.94 -27.50 -38.88
N VAL A 439 -13.31 -27.43 -40.05
CA VAL A 439 -11.87 -27.09 -40.17
C VAL A 439 -11.57 -25.69 -39.65
N ASN A 440 -12.58 -24.81 -39.58
CA ASN A 440 -12.34 -23.46 -39.11
C ASN A 440 -12.21 -23.37 -37.58
N THR A 441 -13.00 -24.11 -36.82
CA THR A 441 -13.11 -23.97 -35.37
C THR A 441 -12.75 -25.24 -34.59
N GLN A 442 -12.59 -26.39 -35.26
CA GLN A 442 -12.36 -27.66 -34.57
C GLN A 442 -11.01 -28.28 -34.90
N ALA A 443 -10.15 -28.43 -33.89
CA ALA A 443 -8.90 -29.17 -34.01
C ALA A 443 -9.04 -30.62 -33.51
N VAL A 444 -8.19 -31.52 -33.97
CA VAL A 444 -8.13 -32.93 -33.51
C VAL A 444 -6.72 -33.30 -33.14
N PHE A 445 -6.53 -33.86 -31.97
CA PHE A 445 -5.27 -34.37 -31.47
C PHE A 445 -5.34 -35.85 -31.13
N SER A 446 -4.44 -36.66 -31.69
CA SER A 446 -4.38 -38.09 -31.49
C SER A 446 -3.31 -38.46 -30.44
N LEU A 447 -3.72 -39.08 -29.33
CA LEU A 447 -2.85 -39.67 -28.35
C LEU A 447 -2.52 -41.11 -28.69
N ARG A 448 -1.28 -41.57 -28.45
CA ARG A 448 -0.88 -42.98 -28.55
C ARG A 448 -0.46 -43.54 -27.19
N GLY A 449 -1.14 -44.55 -26.75
CA GLY A 449 -0.82 -45.27 -25.53
C GLY A 449 -1.28 -44.55 -24.24
N LYS A 450 -0.71 -44.96 -23.11
CA LYS A 450 -1.03 -44.37 -21.80
C LYS A 450 -0.24 -43.07 -21.62
N PRO A 451 -0.91 -41.96 -21.25
CA PRO A 451 -0.19 -40.74 -20.86
C PRO A 451 0.80 -41.00 -19.72
N LEU A 452 1.90 -40.28 -19.72
CA LEU A 452 2.92 -40.39 -18.69
C LEU A 452 2.35 -39.98 -17.32
N ASN A 453 2.48 -40.87 -16.34
CA ASN A 453 2.20 -40.48 -14.96
C ASN A 453 3.31 -39.56 -14.44
N CYS A 454 3.00 -38.26 -14.34
CA CYS A 454 3.97 -37.23 -13.95
C CYS A 454 4.23 -37.16 -12.43
N PHE A 455 3.53 -37.94 -11.60
CA PHE A 455 3.70 -37.90 -10.16
C PHE A 455 5.13 -38.36 -9.76
N GLY A 456 5.84 -37.48 -9.04
CA GLY A 456 7.22 -37.75 -8.58
C GLY A 456 8.31 -37.62 -9.64
N LEU A 457 7.99 -37.23 -10.88
CA LEU A 457 8.98 -37.01 -11.95
C LEU A 457 9.48 -35.56 -11.96
N THR A 458 10.75 -35.39 -12.37
CA THR A 458 11.28 -34.04 -12.58
C THR A 458 10.65 -33.41 -13.82
N LYS A 459 10.50 -32.09 -13.83
CA LYS A 459 9.98 -31.33 -14.99
C LYS A 459 10.68 -31.66 -16.29
N LYS A 460 11.99 -31.91 -16.24
CA LYS A 460 12.79 -32.31 -17.41
C LYS A 460 12.28 -33.60 -18.03
N VAL A 461 12.07 -34.64 -17.24
CA VAL A 461 11.56 -35.96 -17.71
C VAL A 461 10.16 -35.84 -18.30
N VAL A 462 9.28 -35.02 -17.67
CA VAL A 462 7.93 -34.75 -18.19
C VAL A 462 7.99 -34.09 -19.56
N TYR A 463 8.84 -33.07 -19.74
CA TYR A 463 8.97 -32.37 -21.01
C TYR A 463 9.75 -33.15 -22.08
N GLU A 464 10.48 -34.21 -21.72
CA GLU A 464 11.18 -35.11 -22.63
C GLU A 464 10.27 -36.26 -23.14
N ASN A 465 9.08 -36.40 -22.58
CA ASN A 465 8.10 -37.38 -23.07
C ASN A 465 7.48 -36.90 -24.39
N GLU A 466 7.27 -37.82 -25.33
CA GLU A 466 6.74 -37.55 -26.65
C GLU A 466 5.19 -37.60 -26.69
N GLU A 467 4.55 -38.11 -25.66
CA GLU A 467 3.09 -38.17 -25.47
C GLU A 467 2.68 -37.11 -24.37
#